data_e22aaea7ca2d64458024a1d6de5de1eb
#
_entry.id   e22aaea7ca2d64458024a1d6de5de1eb
#
_cell.length_a   1.000
_cell.length_b   1.000
_cell.length_c   1.000
_cell.angle_alpha   90.00
_cell.angle_beta   90.00
_cell.angle_gamma   90.00
#
_symmetry.space_group_name_H-M   'P 1'
#
loop_
_entity.id
_entity.type
_entity.pdbx_description
1 polymer ?
#
loop_
_entity_poly.entity_id
_entity_poly.type
_entity_poly.pdbx_seq_one_letter_code
_entity_poly.pdbx_strand_id
1 'polypeptide(L)'
;MARTGKTGGRTPRRALWWRTLIAITACGAAVGGLAAYRGYSDDSTTAERPVTTEEASRLALSRLNLYQASPVAVTLTATEGGGVVVRVEGVVDYRTHRAVGSYRVTGSSGASGPDAGQLDHGLIVWDTGGLGLAPVPEGDDKQPWQQAEHIPRSGWSSRSYTTDPLDAGLQLLIGLGADRPDNPMLLAQSGARWLAHDRIDGRGYDRFAGPRAQGATPGAGSDGGRSPLTYWVDGDGGLRRVTMRMPGLGTPTTVEFTGHEGRAKLPEAPWGGTG
;
A
#
# COMPACT_ATOMS: atom_id res chain seq x y z
N MET A 1 47.00 -62.73 2.68
CA MET A 1 46.41 -62.91 1.34
C MET A 1 45.85 -61.60 0.84
N ALA A 2 46.45 -61.13 -0.21
CA ALA A 2 46.15 -59.83 -0.85
C ALA A 2 44.89 -59.91 -1.70
N ARG A 3 44.14 -58.82 -1.83
CA ARG A 3 43.57 -58.39 -3.10
C ARG A 3 43.18 -56.92 -3.13
N THR A 4 43.96 -56.20 -3.85
CA THR A 4 43.81 -54.89 -4.47
C THR A 4 42.53 -54.83 -5.34
N GLY A 5 41.88 -53.66 -5.35
CA GLY A 5 40.77 -53.30 -6.28
C GLY A 5 40.59 -51.79 -6.32
N LYS A 6 41.35 -51.18 -7.06
CA LYS A 6 41.30 -50.27 -8.24
C LYS A 6 40.17 -49.20 -8.24
N THR A 7 40.62 -48.01 -8.03
CA THR A 7 40.04 -46.73 -8.30
C THR A 7 39.40 -46.58 -9.70
N GLY A 8 38.23 -45.99 -9.77
CA GLY A 8 37.57 -45.53 -11.00
C GLY A 8 37.05 -44.11 -10.79
N GLY A 9 37.85 -43.11 -11.09
CA GLY A 9 37.43 -41.73 -11.16
C GLY A 9 36.47 -41.50 -12.33
N ARG A 10 35.34 -40.91 -12.06
CA ARG A 10 34.45 -40.35 -13.05
C ARG A 10 34.43 -38.83 -12.87
N THR A 11 35.15 -38.16 -13.74
CA THR A 11 35.03 -36.71 -13.99
C THR A 11 33.64 -36.34 -14.57
N PRO A 12 32.97 -35.34 -14.05
CA PRO A 12 31.77 -34.83 -14.72
C PRO A 12 32.18 -33.96 -15.90
N ARG A 13 31.75 -34.39 -17.07
CA ARG A 13 31.78 -33.59 -18.30
C ARG A 13 30.87 -32.38 -18.10
N ARG A 14 31.47 -31.22 -17.84
CA ARG A 14 30.80 -29.94 -18.04
C ARG A 14 30.59 -29.74 -19.53
N ALA A 15 29.34 -29.79 -19.94
CA ALA A 15 28.90 -29.49 -21.29
C ALA A 15 29.18 -28.01 -21.60
N LEU A 16 30.11 -27.83 -22.51
CA LEU A 16 30.52 -26.59 -23.13
C LEU A 16 29.50 -26.27 -24.25
N TRP A 17 28.46 -25.53 -23.92
CA TRP A 17 27.42 -25.12 -24.89
C TRP A 17 27.20 -23.61 -24.85
N TRP A 18 28.26 -22.87 -25.09
CA TRP A 18 28.14 -21.41 -25.33
C TRP A 18 29.24 -20.95 -26.25
N ARG A 19 29.16 -21.24 -27.54
CA ARG A 19 29.90 -20.54 -28.59
C ARG A 19 29.26 -20.85 -29.94
N THR A 20 28.26 -20.05 -30.31
CA THR A 20 27.99 -19.75 -31.71
C THR A 20 27.69 -18.26 -31.80
N LEU A 21 28.76 -17.52 -32.03
CA LEU A 21 28.76 -16.19 -32.57
C LEU A 21 28.26 -16.26 -34.00
N ILE A 22 27.14 -15.63 -34.29
CA ILE A 22 26.79 -15.27 -35.67
C ILE A 22 27.11 -13.78 -35.83
N ALA A 23 28.22 -13.58 -36.49
CA ALA A 23 28.54 -12.29 -37.09
C ALA A 23 27.62 -12.09 -38.30
N ILE A 24 26.77 -11.07 -38.28
CA ILE A 24 26.15 -10.51 -39.48
C ILE A 24 26.71 -9.12 -39.70
N THR A 25 27.35 -9.03 -40.76
CA THR A 25 28.09 -7.95 -41.37
C THR A 25 27.22 -6.73 -41.65
N ALA A 26 27.75 -5.57 -41.30
CA ALA A 26 27.25 -4.25 -41.66
C ALA A 26 27.33 -4.03 -43.18
N CYS A 27 26.30 -3.47 -43.77
CA CYS A 27 26.36 -2.65 -44.97
C CYS A 27 25.35 -1.50 -44.86
N GLY A 28 25.84 -0.37 -44.61
CA GLY A 28 25.76 0.89 -45.29
C GLY A 28 24.39 1.53 -45.52
N ALA A 29 24.18 2.66 -44.86
CA ALA A 29 23.84 3.92 -45.54
C ALA A 29 23.84 5.05 -44.50
N ALA A 30 24.86 5.88 -44.58
CA ALA A 30 24.84 7.19 -43.96
C ALA A 30 23.83 8.06 -44.72
N VAL A 31 22.73 8.40 -44.10
CA VAL A 31 21.91 9.55 -44.46
C VAL A 31 21.75 10.40 -43.21
N GLY A 32 22.32 11.59 -43.29
CA GLY A 32 22.32 12.57 -42.24
C GLY A 32 20.91 12.96 -41.82
N GLY A 33 20.66 12.92 -40.53
CA GLY A 33 19.54 13.48 -39.87
C GLY A 33 20.02 14.12 -38.59
N LEU A 34 20.23 15.42 -38.61
CA LEU A 34 20.35 16.26 -37.44
C LEU A 34 19.05 16.13 -36.64
N ALA A 35 18.90 15.06 -35.84
CA ALA A 35 17.89 14.99 -34.85
C ALA A 35 18.29 15.92 -33.71
N ALA A 36 17.68 17.09 -33.72
CA ALA A 36 17.70 18.02 -32.62
C ALA A 36 17.53 17.27 -31.28
N TYR A 37 18.53 17.37 -30.42
CA TYR A 37 18.46 17.06 -29.02
C TYR A 37 17.47 18.05 -28.40
N ARG A 38 16.18 17.78 -28.60
CA ARG A 38 15.13 18.40 -27.83
C ARG A 38 15.25 17.80 -26.47
N GLY A 39 15.73 18.59 -25.52
CA GLY A 39 15.61 18.32 -24.12
C GLY A 39 14.18 17.87 -23.85
N TYR A 40 14.04 16.66 -23.39
CA TYR A 40 12.78 16.12 -22.92
C TYR A 40 12.46 16.84 -21.60
N SER A 41 11.92 18.03 -21.72
CA SER A 41 11.17 18.67 -20.65
C SER A 41 9.89 17.85 -20.55
N ASP A 42 9.87 16.92 -19.60
CA ASP A 42 8.73 16.06 -19.28
C ASP A 42 7.67 16.90 -18.53
N ASP A 43 7.18 17.93 -19.20
CA ASP A 43 6.08 18.81 -18.75
C ASP A 43 4.86 18.61 -19.66
N SER A 44 4.66 17.37 -20.12
CA SER A 44 3.38 16.95 -20.67
C SER A 44 2.44 16.71 -19.50
N THR A 45 1.68 17.72 -19.12
CA THR A 45 0.43 17.58 -18.38
C THR A 45 -0.48 16.68 -19.24
N THR A 46 -0.26 15.37 -19.13
CA THR A 46 -1.11 14.38 -19.80
C THR A 46 -2.50 14.56 -19.21
N ALA A 47 -3.45 15.02 -20.06
CA ALA A 47 -4.79 15.34 -19.61
C ALA A 47 -5.44 14.09 -19.00
N GLU A 48 -6.08 14.27 -17.85
CA GLU A 48 -6.90 13.25 -17.19
C GLU A 48 -7.90 12.64 -18.21
N ARG A 49 -7.96 11.32 -18.29
CA ARG A 49 -8.79 10.60 -19.25
C ARG A 49 -9.51 9.40 -18.62
N PRO A 50 -10.61 8.91 -19.24
CA PRO A 50 -11.20 7.64 -18.85
C PRO A 50 -10.16 6.50 -18.87
N VAL A 51 -10.32 5.52 -17.97
CA VAL A 51 -9.48 4.33 -17.98
C VAL A 51 -9.74 3.48 -19.23
N THR A 52 -8.69 2.88 -19.77
CA THR A 52 -8.81 1.85 -20.81
C THR A 52 -9.27 0.52 -20.18
N THR A 53 -9.66 -0.45 -21.00
CA THR A 53 -10.05 -1.79 -20.51
C THR A 53 -8.91 -2.47 -19.76
N GLU A 54 -7.68 -2.33 -20.25
CA GLU A 54 -6.49 -2.89 -19.61
C GLU A 54 -6.22 -2.24 -18.25
N GLU A 55 -6.28 -0.91 -18.17
CA GLU A 55 -6.11 -0.16 -16.93
C GLU A 55 -7.22 -0.49 -15.92
N ALA A 56 -8.46 -0.60 -16.36
CA ALA A 56 -9.57 -1.02 -15.52
C ALA A 56 -9.36 -2.46 -14.98
N SER A 57 -8.80 -3.36 -15.80
CA SER A 57 -8.46 -4.73 -15.38
C SER A 57 -7.35 -4.74 -14.33
N ARG A 58 -6.30 -3.94 -14.49
CA ARG A 58 -5.24 -3.80 -13.48
C ARG A 58 -5.78 -3.22 -12.17
N LEU A 59 -6.58 -2.18 -12.24
CA LEU A 59 -7.22 -1.58 -11.06
C LEU A 59 -8.15 -2.60 -10.37
N ALA A 60 -8.88 -3.41 -11.14
CA ALA A 60 -9.76 -4.46 -10.61
C ALA A 60 -9.00 -5.55 -9.83
N LEU A 61 -7.77 -5.87 -10.24
CA LEU A 61 -6.92 -6.87 -9.59
C LEU A 61 -6.32 -6.37 -8.28
N SER A 62 -6.22 -5.06 -8.05
CA SER A 62 -5.47 -4.49 -6.93
C SER A 62 -5.96 -4.97 -5.56
N ARG A 63 -7.26 -5.12 -5.39
CA ARG A 63 -7.87 -5.60 -4.14
C ARG A 63 -7.61 -7.09 -3.89
N LEU A 64 -7.70 -7.90 -4.95
CA LEU A 64 -7.37 -9.32 -4.88
C LEU A 64 -5.88 -9.52 -4.58
N ASN A 65 -5.00 -8.76 -5.20
CA ASN A 65 -3.56 -8.83 -4.97
C ASN A 65 -3.21 -8.51 -3.50
N LEU A 66 -3.85 -7.52 -2.88
CA LEU A 66 -3.70 -7.25 -1.45
C LEU A 66 -4.14 -8.44 -0.60
N TYR A 67 -5.30 -9.04 -0.91
CA TYR A 67 -5.82 -10.20 -0.18
C TYR A 67 -4.88 -11.40 -0.30
N GLN A 68 -4.34 -11.65 -1.49
CA GLN A 68 -3.40 -12.75 -1.73
C GLN A 68 -2.05 -12.53 -1.04
N ALA A 69 -1.58 -11.28 -1.00
CA ALA A 69 -0.34 -10.89 -0.36
C ALA A 69 -0.43 -10.80 1.18
N SER A 70 -1.65 -10.98 1.77
CA SER A 70 -1.84 -10.90 3.23
C SER A 70 -0.96 -11.90 4.00
N PRO A 71 -0.41 -11.49 5.17
CA PRO A 71 -0.43 -10.15 5.77
C PRO A 71 0.47 -9.13 5.05
N VAL A 72 0.02 -7.87 4.97
CA VAL A 72 0.70 -6.80 4.23
C VAL A 72 1.17 -5.69 5.17
N ALA A 73 2.44 -5.32 5.06
CA ALA A 73 2.99 -4.19 5.79
C ALA A 73 2.49 -2.85 5.22
N VAL A 74 2.06 -1.97 6.10
CA VAL A 74 1.42 -0.71 5.74
C VAL A 74 1.94 0.45 6.57
N THR A 75 1.92 1.64 5.96
CA THR A 75 2.07 2.91 6.66
C THR A 75 0.86 3.78 6.35
N LEU A 76 0.15 4.22 7.37
CA LEU A 76 -0.92 5.21 7.25
C LEU A 76 -0.46 6.53 7.86
N THR A 77 -0.71 7.64 7.15
CA THR A 77 -0.47 8.99 7.65
C THR A 77 -1.76 9.80 7.51
N ALA A 78 -2.26 10.31 8.61
CA ALA A 78 -3.44 11.17 8.67
C ALA A 78 -3.08 12.52 9.30
N THR A 79 -3.65 13.60 8.77
CA THR A 79 -3.56 14.92 9.38
C THR A 79 -4.90 15.27 10.00
N GLU A 80 -4.88 15.45 11.31
CA GLU A 80 -6.04 15.81 12.12
C GLU A 80 -6.18 17.34 12.17
N GLY A 81 -7.27 17.80 12.80
CA GLY A 81 -7.47 19.22 13.05
C GLY A 81 -6.30 19.85 13.82
N GLY A 82 -5.98 21.11 13.51
CA GLY A 82 -4.88 21.83 14.18
C GLY A 82 -3.47 21.45 13.70
N GLY A 83 -3.34 20.67 12.61
CA GLY A 83 -2.04 20.29 12.05
C GLY A 83 -1.38 19.11 12.77
N VAL A 84 -2.10 18.40 13.60
CA VAL A 84 -1.63 17.17 14.25
C VAL A 84 -1.52 16.07 13.18
N VAL A 85 -0.36 15.42 13.13
CA VAL A 85 -0.11 14.32 12.21
C VAL A 85 -0.02 13.02 13.00
N VAL A 86 -0.85 12.04 12.64
CA VAL A 86 -0.81 10.69 13.18
C VAL A 86 -0.25 9.75 12.10
N ARG A 87 0.82 9.05 12.46
CA ARG A 87 1.44 8.02 11.63
C ARG A 87 1.24 6.65 12.27
N VAL A 88 0.72 5.71 11.52
CA VAL A 88 0.56 4.30 11.93
C VAL A 88 1.42 3.44 11.01
N GLU A 89 2.29 2.62 11.61
CA GLU A 89 3.07 1.62 10.90
C GLU A 89 2.67 0.23 11.42
N GLY A 90 2.30 -0.67 10.52
CA GLY A 90 1.75 -1.94 10.97
C GLY A 90 1.53 -2.95 9.86
N VAL A 91 0.73 -3.94 10.18
CA VAL A 91 0.40 -5.06 9.31
C VAL A 91 -1.11 -5.27 9.26
N VAL A 92 -1.63 -5.51 8.07
CA VAL A 92 -3.04 -5.83 7.83
C VAL A 92 -3.16 -7.24 7.26
N ASP A 93 -3.99 -8.05 7.86
CA ASP A 93 -4.42 -9.34 7.30
C ASP A 93 -5.84 -9.22 6.76
N TYR A 94 -5.96 -9.18 5.44
CA TYR A 94 -7.23 -9.08 4.74
C TYR A 94 -8.07 -10.35 4.78
N ARG A 95 -7.48 -11.50 5.11
CA ARG A 95 -8.21 -12.78 5.24
C ARG A 95 -9.03 -12.82 6.53
N THR A 96 -8.51 -12.20 7.57
CA THR A 96 -9.16 -12.11 8.88
C THR A 96 -9.78 -10.74 9.16
N HIS A 97 -9.54 -9.76 8.29
CA HIS A 97 -9.91 -8.35 8.47
C HIS A 97 -9.43 -7.80 9.82
N ARG A 98 -8.18 -8.08 10.16
CA ARG A 98 -7.53 -7.63 11.40
C ARG A 98 -6.23 -6.92 11.06
N ALA A 99 -5.86 -6.01 11.94
CA ALA A 99 -4.62 -5.28 11.80
C ALA A 99 -4.01 -4.92 13.15
N VAL A 100 -2.70 -4.72 13.15
CA VAL A 100 -1.93 -4.30 14.31
C VAL A 100 -0.79 -3.40 13.86
N GLY A 101 -0.51 -2.37 14.63
CA GLY A 101 0.58 -1.43 14.32
C GLY A 101 1.02 -0.67 15.56
N SER A 102 2.05 0.12 15.38
CA SER A 102 2.42 1.20 16.29
C SER A 102 1.92 2.53 15.74
N TYR A 103 1.51 3.43 16.61
CA TYR A 103 1.17 4.80 16.21
C TYR A 103 2.11 5.81 16.85
N ARG A 104 2.29 6.94 16.17
CA ARG A 104 3.01 8.11 16.64
C ARG A 104 2.26 9.37 16.26
N VAL A 105 2.11 10.27 17.20
CA VAL A 105 1.49 11.59 17.04
C VAL A 105 2.56 12.66 17.01
N THR A 106 2.49 13.58 16.06
CA THR A 106 3.43 14.72 15.94
C THR A 106 2.65 16.00 15.65
N GLY A 107 3.19 17.14 16.06
CA GLY A 107 2.57 18.44 15.77
C GLY A 107 1.56 18.94 16.79
N SER A 108 1.34 18.25 17.90
CA SER A 108 0.49 18.75 18.99
C SER A 108 1.20 19.89 19.75
N SER A 109 1.04 21.11 19.29
CA SER A 109 1.50 22.29 20.01
C SER A 109 0.49 22.62 21.10
N GLY A 110 0.70 22.10 22.32
CA GLY A 110 -0.06 22.60 23.46
C GLY A 110 -0.30 21.68 24.65
N ALA A 111 -0.08 20.40 24.57
CA ALA A 111 -0.19 19.55 25.76
C ALA A 111 1.14 19.59 26.54
N SER A 112 1.32 20.62 27.34
CA SER A 112 2.45 20.74 28.29
C SER A 112 2.02 20.20 29.65
N GLY A 113 1.75 18.88 29.73
CA GLY A 113 1.46 18.21 30.99
C GLY A 113 2.35 16.98 31.16
N PRO A 114 2.57 16.49 32.39
CA PRO A 114 3.36 15.27 32.65
C PRO A 114 2.82 14.03 31.96
N ASP A 115 1.53 14.02 31.56
CA ASP A 115 0.88 12.91 30.85
C ASP A 115 0.85 13.07 29.32
N ALA A 116 1.31 14.21 28.79
CA ALA A 116 1.24 14.50 27.35
C ALA A 116 2.12 13.56 26.51
N GLY A 117 3.29 13.17 27.01
CA GLY A 117 4.19 12.25 26.30
C GLY A 117 3.71 10.81 26.21
N GLN A 118 2.76 10.42 27.06
CA GLN A 118 2.28 9.03 27.14
C GLN A 118 1.22 8.70 26.06
N LEU A 119 0.63 9.74 25.43
CA LEU A 119 -0.36 9.61 24.36
C LEU A 119 0.23 9.79 22.97
N ASP A 120 1.52 10.19 22.88
CA ASP A 120 2.13 10.51 21.60
C ASP A 120 2.55 9.28 20.78
N HIS A 121 2.60 8.13 21.40
CA HIS A 121 2.95 6.87 20.73
C HIS A 121 2.37 5.65 21.49
N GLY A 122 2.23 4.55 20.79
CA GLY A 122 1.73 3.31 21.38
C GLY A 122 1.42 2.24 20.34
N LEU A 123 0.70 1.23 20.77
CA LEU A 123 0.15 0.20 19.88
C LEU A 123 -1.29 0.52 19.52
N ILE A 124 -1.63 0.15 18.31
CA ILE A 124 -2.99 0.20 17.78
C ILE A 124 -3.34 -1.15 17.16
N VAL A 125 -4.52 -1.66 17.48
CA VAL A 125 -5.15 -2.79 16.80
C VAL A 125 -6.50 -2.34 16.27
N TRP A 126 -6.89 -2.86 15.11
CA TRP A 126 -8.18 -2.51 14.52
C TRP A 126 -8.72 -3.63 13.65
N ASP A 127 -10.04 -3.65 13.49
CA ASP A 127 -10.79 -4.54 12.62
C ASP A 127 -11.97 -3.81 11.97
N THR A 128 -12.95 -4.50 11.46
CA THR A 128 -14.14 -3.89 10.85
C THR A 128 -15.07 -3.20 11.85
N GLY A 129 -14.98 -3.50 13.14
CA GLY A 129 -15.89 -3.01 14.20
C GLY A 129 -15.36 -1.84 15.00
N GLY A 130 -14.03 -1.67 15.08
CA GLY A 130 -13.44 -0.63 15.91
C GLY A 130 -11.92 -0.73 16.02
N LEU A 131 -11.39 0.01 16.98
CA LEU A 131 -9.96 0.02 17.27
C LEU A 131 -9.69 -0.03 18.78
N GLY A 132 -8.51 -0.50 19.14
CA GLY A 132 -7.98 -0.48 20.50
C GLY A 132 -6.60 0.17 20.52
N LEU A 133 -6.35 0.95 21.55
CA LEU A 133 -5.08 1.62 21.79
C LEU A 133 -4.45 1.11 23.09
N ALA A 134 -3.15 0.92 23.09
CA ALA A 134 -2.39 0.60 24.30
C ALA A 134 -1.10 1.42 24.34
N PRO A 135 -0.78 2.07 25.46
CA PRO A 135 0.51 2.71 25.63
C PRO A 135 1.61 1.67 25.72
N VAL A 136 2.74 1.93 25.07
CA VAL A 136 3.94 1.11 25.16
C VAL A 136 5.13 1.99 25.52
N PRO A 137 6.03 1.56 26.42
CA PRO A 137 7.25 2.27 26.71
C PRO A 137 8.13 2.43 25.46
N GLU A 138 8.76 3.58 25.32
CA GLU A 138 9.75 3.81 24.27
C GLU A 138 10.92 2.83 24.39
N GLY A 139 11.44 2.40 23.24
CA GLY A 139 12.68 1.58 23.18
C GLY A 139 12.44 0.08 23.09
N ASP A 140 11.22 -0.40 22.91
CA ASP A 140 10.97 -1.80 22.58
C ASP A 140 11.06 -2.02 21.06
N ASP A 141 12.17 -2.56 20.57
CA ASP A 141 12.47 -2.83 19.16
C ASP A 141 11.67 -4.01 18.56
N LYS A 142 10.79 -4.63 19.34
CA LYS A 142 9.96 -5.73 18.85
C LYS A 142 8.90 -5.22 17.86
N GLN A 143 8.53 -6.11 16.97
CA GLN A 143 7.46 -5.82 16.02
C GLN A 143 6.11 -5.61 16.74
N PRO A 144 5.23 -4.72 16.24
CA PRO A 144 3.96 -4.40 16.89
C PRO A 144 3.10 -5.62 17.24
N TRP A 145 3.07 -6.64 16.38
CA TRP A 145 2.29 -7.86 16.66
C TRP A 145 2.87 -8.69 17.80
N GLN A 146 4.19 -8.69 17.99
CA GLN A 146 4.85 -9.39 19.10
C GLN A 146 4.59 -8.66 20.42
N GLN A 147 4.61 -7.33 20.42
CA GLN A 147 4.29 -6.54 21.61
C GLN A 147 2.82 -6.71 21.99
N ALA A 148 1.92 -6.66 21.02
CA ALA A 148 0.48 -6.78 21.23
C ALA A 148 0.06 -8.13 21.86
N GLU A 149 0.76 -9.22 21.58
CA GLU A 149 0.51 -10.53 22.21
C GLU A 149 0.69 -10.52 23.74
N HIS A 150 1.52 -9.61 24.26
CA HIS A 150 1.85 -9.53 25.69
C HIS A 150 0.95 -8.56 26.47
N ILE A 151 0.14 -7.77 25.79
CA ILE A 151 -0.75 -6.80 26.43
C ILE A 151 -2.06 -7.50 26.86
N PRO A 152 -2.37 -7.51 28.17
CA PRO A 152 -3.64 -8.09 28.65
C PRO A 152 -4.82 -7.26 28.11
N ARG A 153 -6.00 -7.89 28.00
CA ARG A 153 -7.23 -7.22 27.53
C ARG A 153 -7.53 -5.90 28.26
N SER A 154 -7.30 -5.87 29.56
CA SER A 154 -7.49 -4.67 30.39
C SER A 154 -6.50 -3.54 30.10
N GLY A 155 -5.42 -3.82 29.38
CA GLY A 155 -4.43 -2.82 28.94
C GLY A 155 -4.82 -2.07 27.65
N TRP A 156 -5.92 -2.49 27.01
CA TRP A 156 -6.42 -1.88 25.79
C TRP A 156 -7.59 -0.94 26.07
N SER A 157 -7.49 0.29 25.56
CA SER A 157 -8.59 1.23 25.50
C SER A 157 -9.28 1.10 24.14
N SER A 158 -10.47 0.47 24.13
CA SER A 158 -11.21 0.16 22.90
C SER A 158 -12.30 1.18 22.64
N ARG A 159 -12.50 1.54 21.36
CA ARG A 159 -13.57 2.43 20.92
C ARG A 159 -14.06 2.10 19.50
N SER A 160 -15.27 2.51 19.22
CA SER A 160 -15.81 2.52 17.86
C SER A 160 -15.12 3.60 17.01
N TYR A 161 -15.21 3.47 15.70
CA TYR A 161 -14.73 4.47 14.77
C TYR A 161 -15.53 5.77 14.84
N THR A 162 -14.84 6.86 14.60
CA THR A 162 -15.39 8.20 14.43
C THR A 162 -15.32 8.63 12.95
N THR A 163 -15.59 9.90 12.67
CA THR A 163 -15.42 10.49 11.34
C THR A 163 -14.07 11.18 11.17
N ASP A 164 -13.17 11.02 12.13
CA ASP A 164 -11.83 11.63 12.08
C ASP A 164 -10.97 11.03 10.95
N PRO A 165 -10.02 11.77 10.41
CA PRO A 165 -9.17 11.34 9.30
C PRO A 165 -8.41 10.04 9.56
N LEU A 166 -7.93 9.83 10.78
CA LEU A 166 -7.28 8.58 11.17
C LEU A 166 -8.24 7.40 11.06
N ASP A 167 -9.40 7.52 11.69
CA ASP A 167 -10.39 6.45 11.74
C ASP A 167 -10.93 6.12 10.35
N ALA A 168 -11.22 7.14 9.55
CA ALA A 168 -11.62 6.95 8.16
C ALA A 168 -10.53 6.25 7.34
N GLY A 169 -9.27 6.57 7.58
CA GLY A 169 -8.12 5.90 6.96
C GLY A 169 -7.98 4.45 7.40
N LEU A 170 -8.16 4.13 8.69
CA LEU A 170 -8.12 2.76 9.20
C LEU A 170 -9.28 1.91 8.66
N GLN A 171 -10.48 2.47 8.58
CA GLN A 171 -11.65 1.81 7.96
C GLN A 171 -11.44 1.56 6.46
N LEU A 172 -10.93 2.56 5.73
CA LEU A 172 -10.57 2.39 4.33
C LEU A 172 -9.57 1.25 4.20
N LEU A 173 -8.48 1.30 4.99
CA LEU A 173 -7.38 0.35 4.92
C LEU A 173 -7.86 -1.10 5.13
N ILE A 174 -8.67 -1.36 6.16
CA ILE A 174 -9.17 -2.72 6.46
C ILE A 174 -10.13 -3.25 5.38
N GLY A 175 -10.78 -2.37 4.64
CA GLY A 175 -11.73 -2.70 3.57
C GLY A 175 -11.12 -2.82 2.16
N LEU A 176 -9.82 -2.53 1.99
CA LEU A 176 -9.21 -2.47 0.65
C LEU A 176 -9.01 -3.85 0.02
N GLY A 177 -8.67 -4.89 0.79
CA GLY A 177 -8.48 -6.23 0.23
C GLY A 177 -9.80 -6.96 0.00
N ALA A 178 -9.87 -7.77 -1.05
CA ALA A 178 -11.03 -8.60 -1.37
C ALA A 178 -10.60 -9.95 -1.94
N ASP A 179 -11.35 -11.01 -1.63
CA ASP A 179 -11.09 -12.40 -2.06
C ASP A 179 -11.30 -12.66 -3.57
N ARG A 180 -11.80 -11.66 -4.28
CA ARG A 180 -12.04 -11.68 -5.73
C ARG A 180 -11.74 -10.31 -6.34
N PRO A 181 -11.41 -10.26 -7.64
CA PRO A 181 -11.22 -9.01 -8.34
C PRO A 181 -12.54 -8.23 -8.46
N ASP A 182 -12.45 -6.92 -8.51
CA ASP A 182 -13.58 -6.08 -8.88
C ASP A 182 -13.96 -6.31 -10.35
N ASN A 183 -15.15 -5.89 -10.74
CA ASN A 183 -15.57 -5.96 -12.14
C ASN A 183 -14.97 -4.82 -12.95
N PRO A 184 -14.04 -5.07 -13.92
CA PRO A 184 -13.38 -4.00 -14.67
C PRO A 184 -14.36 -3.17 -15.52
N MET A 185 -15.44 -3.78 -16.03
CA MET A 185 -16.48 -3.06 -16.80
C MET A 185 -17.20 -2.04 -15.90
N LEU A 186 -17.54 -2.42 -14.68
CA LEU A 186 -18.17 -1.52 -13.73
C LEU A 186 -17.21 -0.40 -13.29
N LEU A 187 -15.93 -0.69 -13.09
CA LEU A 187 -14.92 0.31 -12.77
C LEU A 187 -14.81 1.36 -13.90
N ALA A 188 -14.74 0.92 -15.16
CA ALA A 188 -14.72 1.83 -16.31
C ALA A 188 -15.98 2.69 -16.42
N GLN A 189 -17.16 2.12 -16.12
CA GLN A 189 -18.45 2.81 -16.18
C GLN A 189 -18.71 3.74 -14.99
N SER A 190 -18.12 3.43 -13.82
CA SER A 190 -18.30 4.21 -12.58
C SER A 190 -17.49 5.51 -12.52
N GLY A 191 -16.84 5.88 -13.60
CA GLY A 191 -16.12 7.15 -13.73
C GLY A 191 -14.72 7.12 -13.17
N ALA A 192 -14.10 5.95 -13.03
CA ALA A 192 -12.67 5.83 -12.78
C ALA A 192 -11.86 6.50 -13.91
N ARG A 193 -10.78 7.18 -13.56
CA ARG A 193 -9.95 7.94 -14.50
C ARG A 193 -8.48 7.67 -14.29
N TRP A 194 -7.75 7.58 -15.40
CA TRP A 194 -6.30 7.65 -15.38
C TRP A 194 -5.87 9.11 -15.23
N LEU A 195 -4.96 9.38 -14.30
CA LEU A 195 -4.51 10.74 -13.97
C LEU A 195 -3.09 11.01 -14.46
N ALA A 196 -2.18 10.07 -14.23
CA ALA A 196 -0.77 10.22 -14.57
C ALA A 196 -0.03 8.88 -14.46
N HIS A 197 1.23 8.88 -14.91
CA HIS A 197 2.21 7.85 -14.63
C HIS A 197 3.27 8.44 -13.70
N ASP A 198 3.43 7.86 -12.51
CA ASP A 198 4.36 8.33 -11.49
C ASP A 198 5.46 7.31 -11.25
N ARG A 199 6.60 7.76 -10.72
CA ARG A 199 7.66 6.89 -10.22
C ARG A 199 7.74 6.99 -8.70
N ILE A 200 7.72 5.83 -8.02
CA ILE A 200 7.93 5.72 -6.57
C ILE A 200 9.03 4.68 -6.36
N ASP A 201 10.10 5.06 -5.67
CA ASP A 201 11.26 4.18 -5.41
C ASP A 201 11.83 3.55 -6.69
N GLY A 202 11.87 4.31 -7.80
CA GLY A 202 12.37 3.86 -9.09
C GLY A 202 11.43 2.97 -9.92
N ARG A 203 10.28 2.56 -9.38
CA ARG A 203 9.25 1.77 -10.08
C ARG A 203 8.14 2.66 -10.63
N GLY A 204 7.61 2.27 -11.80
CA GLY A 204 6.49 2.96 -12.44
C GLY A 204 5.14 2.51 -11.89
N TYR A 205 4.25 3.48 -11.68
CA TYR A 205 2.87 3.25 -11.23
C TYR A 205 1.94 4.15 -12.03
N ASP A 206 0.83 3.60 -12.47
CA ASP A 206 -0.26 4.43 -12.99
C ASP A 206 -1.10 4.96 -11.82
N ARG A 207 -1.39 6.25 -11.86
CA ARG A 207 -2.22 6.93 -10.89
C ARG A 207 -3.65 7.02 -11.39
N PHE A 208 -4.60 6.51 -10.59
CA PHE A 208 -6.01 6.49 -10.92
C PHE A 208 -6.84 7.26 -9.89
N ALA A 209 -7.80 8.05 -10.35
CA ALA A 209 -8.94 8.42 -9.53
C ALA A 209 -9.90 7.22 -9.47
N GLY A 210 -10.34 6.87 -8.27
CA GLY A 210 -11.27 5.77 -8.06
C GLY A 210 -12.66 6.00 -8.66
N PRO A 211 -13.58 5.03 -8.53
CA PRO A 211 -14.95 5.18 -8.93
C PRO A 211 -15.65 6.28 -8.11
N ARG A 212 -16.64 6.90 -8.68
CA ARG A 212 -17.50 7.88 -7.98
C ARG A 212 -18.39 7.15 -6.99
N ALA A 213 -18.66 7.77 -5.85
CA ALA A 213 -19.66 7.25 -4.93
C ALA A 213 -21.03 7.19 -5.62
N GLN A 214 -21.76 6.10 -5.44
CA GLN A 214 -23.12 5.96 -5.94
C GLN A 214 -24.00 7.06 -5.33
N GLY A 215 -24.79 7.75 -6.15
CA GLY A 215 -25.65 8.84 -5.72
C GLY A 215 -25.00 10.22 -5.60
N ALA A 216 -23.71 10.36 -5.89
CA ALA A 216 -23.08 11.67 -5.97
C ALA A 216 -23.62 12.43 -7.20
N THR A 217 -24.33 13.54 -6.95
CA THR A 217 -24.80 14.43 -8.01
C THR A 217 -23.61 15.08 -8.71
N PRO A 218 -23.50 15.03 -10.04
CA PRO A 218 -22.46 15.75 -10.75
C PRO A 218 -22.53 17.24 -10.40
N GLY A 219 -21.44 17.78 -9.81
CA GLY A 219 -21.37 19.20 -9.43
C GLY A 219 -21.63 19.53 -7.96
N ALA A 220 -22.02 18.59 -7.12
CA ALA A 220 -22.12 18.80 -5.68
C ALA A 220 -20.76 18.61 -5.02
N GLY A 221 -19.97 19.67 -4.94
CA GLY A 221 -18.67 19.70 -4.27
C GLY A 221 -17.61 20.40 -5.11
N SER A 222 -16.66 21.02 -4.47
CA SER A 222 -15.58 21.81 -5.07
C SER A 222 -14.68 21.07 -6.06
N ASP A 223 -14.75 19.73 -6.13
CA ASP A 223 -13.89 18.87 -6.97
C ASP A 223 -14.61 18.28 -8.20
N GLY A 224 -15.73 18.85 -8.65
CA GLY A 224 -16.38 18.45 -9.89
C GLY A 224 -16.86 16.99 -9.94
N GLY A 225 -17.19 16.38 -8.80
CA GLY A 225 -17.67 14.98 -8.72
C GLY A 225 -16.56 13.92 -8.87
N ARG A 226 -15.30 14.27 -8.62
CA ARG A 226 -14.20 13.31 -8.57
C ARG A 226 -14.33 12.39 -7.35
N SER A 227 -13.79 11.17 -7.49
CA SER A 227 -13.62 10.29 -6.35
C SER A 227 -12.71 10.94 -5.29
N PRO A 228 -13.02 10.79 -3.99
CA PRO A 228 -12.09 11.20 -2.95
C PRO A 228 -10.84 10.32 -2.89
N LEU A 229 -10.85 9.15 -3.55
CA LEU A 229 -9.77 8.17 -3.52
C LEU A 229 -8.90 8.25 -4.77
N THR A 230 -7.59 8.17 -4.55
CA THR A 230 -6.59 8.06 -5.62
C THR A 230 -5.69 6.85 -5.34
N TYR A 231 -5.43 6.05 -6.37
CA TYR A 231 -4.68 4.79 -6.29
C TYR A 231 -3.42 4.86 -7.15
N TRP A 232 -2.31 4.29 -6.68
CA TRP A 232 -1.08 4.05 -7.46
C TRP A 232 -0.91 2.55 -7.64
N VAL A 233 -1.08 2.09 -8.87
CA VAL A 233 -1.12 0.67 -9.24
C VAL A 233 -0.04 0.40 -10.29
N ASP A 234 0.73 -0.67 -10.08
CA ASP A 234 1.76 -1.10 -11.04
C ASP A 234 1.18 -1.88 -12.24
N GLY A 235 2.08 -2.35 -13.13
CA GLY A 235 1.69 -3.09 -14.34
C GLY A 235 0.98 -4.41 -14.07
N ASP A 236 1.18 -5.01 -12.90
CA ASP A 236 0.60 -6.30 -12.49
C ASP A 236 -0.63 -6.14 -11.58
N GLY A 237 -1.07 -4.91 -11.36
CA GLY A 237 -2.20 -4.60 -10.46
C GLY A 237 -1.80 -4.56 -8.99
N GLY A 238 -0.51 -4.48 -8.68
CA GLY A 238 -0.02 -4.29 -7.32
C GLY A 238 -0.28 -2.87 -6.82
N LEU A 239 -0.91 -2.74 -5.66
CA LEU A 239 -1.23 -1.44 -5.06
C LEU A 239 -0.07 -0.96 -4.18
N ARG A 240 0.48 0.21 -4.50
CA ARG A 240 1.60 0.84 -3.76
C ARG A 240 1.14 1.91 -2.79
N ARG A 241 0.13 2.68 -3.19
CA ARG A 241 -0.38 3.82 -2.40
C ARG A 241 -1.85 4.05 -2.67
N VAL A 242 -2.56 4.47 -1.63
CA VAL A 242 -3.90 5.06 -1.74
C VAL A 242 -3.92 6.37 -0.98
N THR A 243 -4.52 7.40 -1.55
CA THR A 243 -4.83 8.62 -0.81
C THR A 243 -6.33 8.86 -0.76
N MET A 244 -6.78 9.40 0.36
CA MET A 244 -8.17 9.78 0.59
C MET A 244 -8.25 11.26 0.95
N ARG A 245 -9.00 12.02 0.15
CA ARG A 245 -9.31 13.41 0.48
C ARG A 245 -10.58 13.48 1.31
N MET A 246 -10.53 14.24 2.36
CA MET A 246 -11.69 14.51 3.19
C MET A 246 -12.12 15.98 3.02
N PRO A 247 -13.43 16.27 2.99
CA PRO A 247 -13.91 17.63 2.90
C PRO A 247 -13.37 18.50 4.06
N GLY A 248 -12.92 19.71 3.73
CA GLY A 248 -12.41 20.64 4.73
C GLY A 248 -10.98 20.42 5.22
N LEU A 249 -10.31 19.35 4.79
CA LEU A 249 -8.90 19.08 5.09
C LEU A 249 -8.02 19.36 3.87
N GLY A 250 -6.96 20.14 4.08
CA GLY A 250 -6.00 20.50 3.03
C GLY A 250 -5.06 19.34 2.65
N THR A 251 -4.82 18.40 3.56
CA THR A 251 -3.92 17.27 3.36
C THR A 251 -4.71 15.96 3.30
N PRO A 252 -4.48 15.12 2.29
CA PRO A 252 -5.14 13.82 2.21
C PRO A 252 -4.56 12.83 3.22
N THR A 253 -5.38 11.92 3.73
CA THR A 253 -4.93 10.72 4.41
C THR A 253 -4.25 9.82 3.40
N THR A 254 -3.06 9.32 3.72
CA THR A 254 -2.23 8.50 2.82
C THR A 254 -1.99 7.12 3.43
N VAL A 255 -2.21 6.09 2.64
CA VAL A 255 -1.83 4.71 2.94
C VAL A 255 -0.78 4.25 1.94
N GLU A 256 0.32 3.70 2.44
CA GLU A 256 1.37 3.08 1.65
C GLU A 256 1.49 1.60 1.97
N PHE A 257 1.69 0.78 0.94
CA PHE A 257 1.90 -0.65 1.04
C PHE A 257 3.38 -0.92 0.78
N THR A 258 4.09 -1.48 1.78
CA THR A 258 5.55 -1.61 1.74
C THR A 258 6.05 -3.03 1.51
N GLY A 259 5.19 -4.03 1.63
CA GLY A 259 5.57 -5.41 1.35
C GLY A 259 4.69 -6.46 2.03
N HIS A 260 5.06 -7.71 1.84
CA HIS A 260 4.44 -8.87 2.47
C HIS A 260 5.16 -9.21 3.79
N GLU A 261 4.37 -9.38 4.87
CA GLU A 261 4.87 -9.74 6.21
C GLU A 261 4.41 -11.14 6.62
N GLY A 262 4.83 -12.14 5.86
CA GLY A 262 4.39 -13.53 6.05
C GLY A 262 4.67 -14.16 7.42
N ARG A 263 5.43 -13.51 8.29
CA ARG A 263 5.71 -13.95 9.67
C ARG A 263 4.81 -13.27 10.71
N ALA A 264 4.05 -12.25 10.32
CA ALA A 264 3.18 -11.56 11.25
C ALA A 264 2.02 -12.46 11.65
N LYS A 265 1.88 -12.69 12.94
CA LYS A 265 0.72 -13.34 13.53
C LYS A 265 -0.08 -12.26 14.26
N LEU A 266 -1.24 -11.95 13.73
CA LEU A 266 -2.06 -10.89 14.31
C LEU A 266 -2.78 -11.41 15.57
N PRO A 267 -2.78 -10.60 16.65
CA PRO A 267 -3.50 -10.98 17.87
C PRO A 267 -5.03 -11.03 17.61
N GLU A 268 -5.73 -11.73 18.47
CA GLU A 268 -7.19 -11.58 18.52
C GLU A 268 -7.54 -10.16 18.98
N ALA A 269 -8.63 -9.63 18.41
CA ALA A 269 -9.08 -8.30 18.81
C ALA A 269 -9.36 -8.25 20.33
N PRO A 270 -8.84 -7.26 21.06
CA PRO A 270 -8.98 -7.20 22.51
C PRO A 270 -10.42 -6.98 22.98
N TRP A 271 -11.27 -6.44 22.11
CA TRP A 271 -12.70 -6.25 22.38
C TRP A 271 -13.54 -7.51 22.25
N GLY A 272 -12.94 -8.66 21.99
CA GLY A 272 -13.55 -9.98 22.08
C GLY A 272 -14.75 -10.19 21.17
N GLY A 273 -14.82 -11.35 20.56
CA GLY A 273 -16.05 -11.73 19.88
C GLY A 273 -17.22 -11.68 20.87
N THR A 274 -18.19 -10.85 20.58
CA THR A 274 -19.55 -11.10 21.05
C THR A 274 -19.99 -12.34 20.30
N GLY A 275 -19.99 -13.46 21.00
CA GLY A 275 -20.60 -14.68 20.55
C GLY A 275 -22.11 -14.51 20.32
#